data_3ffc103612eedecb98a3d877d8188318
#
_entry.id   3ffc103612eedecb98a3d877d8188318
#
_cell.length_a   1.000
_cell.length_b   1.000
_cell.length_c   1.000
_cell.angle_alpha   90.00
_cell.angle_beta   90.00
_cell.angle_gamma   90.00
#
_symmetry.space_group_name_H-M   'P 1'
#
loop_
_entity.id
_entity.type
_entity.pdbx_description
1 polymer ?
#
loop_
_entity_poly.entity_id
_entity_poly.type
_entity_poly.pdbx_seq_one_letter_code
_entity_poly.pdbx_strand_id
1 'polypeptide(L)'
;MKGGEFLIAEQTTAEVFTPEDFTDEHRMIGETCREYIDNEVVPNLAALEGHDWEIARELLKKAGDLGLLGANIPEKLGGMELDQTTGAIIAEMVGRGSGFGSTYGAQTSIGLLPILYWGSEELKKEWIPGIISGEIVSAYCLTESSSGSDALGAKCVAKLTEDGQHYVLNGEKMWITNGGFADVYLVFAKVDGEKEKFSCFLVPRSENCRPGNEEHKLGIKSSSTTAVILSDAKIPVGNLIGEVGDGAKIAFNVLNVGRFKLGASVTGGAKLAIHEAVRYANERHQFNKPISSFGAIKHKLAEMAIRTWVAESITYRTVGMIDALIGDGADGAKKLQSIEEYAVESSINKVACSESLDYVVDEMVQIYGGYGYSADYPAEKAYRDSRINRIFEGTNEINRMLIPGQLMKRAMKGKLGLLQAAKALQDEILNPQMSFDDDKASLLADETKLARNAKKVALMVLGTAAQKYMAGLAEQQEVLINCADIIMDAYQMETAILRAKKLAEKNGEESAGRHIDMASVYCNDAIQRIDTKARNTIAAIAEGDEGRTMLVALKRFTKNNSPVNTIVARQRIADVMIGANTYTY
;
A
#
# COMPACT_ATOMS: atom_id res chain seq x y z
N MET A 1 1.34 19.59 3.87
CA MET A 1 2.68 18.95 4.02
C MET A 1 3.14 18.43 2.67
N LYS A 2 4.45 18.47 2.35
CA LYS A 2 5.03 17.87 1.14
C LYS A 2 5.36 16.39 1.40
N GLY A 3 5.49 15.59 0.33
CA GLY A 3 5.88 14.20 0.47
C GLY A 3 7.26 14.05 1.11
N GLY A 4 7.39 13.20 2.13
CA GLY A 4 8.58 13.01 2.94
C GLY A 4 8.85 14.08 4.01
N GLU A 5 8.07 15.17 4.04
CA GLU A 5 8.29 16.28 4.97
C GLU A 5 7.98 15.89 6.43
N PHE A 6 7.21 14.83 6.65
CA PHE A 6 6.91 14.31 7.99
C PHE A 6 8.18 13.98 8.82
N LEU A 7 9.32 13.76 8.18
CA LEU A 7 10.60 13.52 8.89
C LEU A 7 11.18 14.77 9.55
N ILE A 8 10.81 15.97 9.08
CA ILE A 8 11.39 17.25 9.51
C ILE A 8 10.36 18.26 9.98
N ALA A 9 9.08 17.94 9.83
CA ALA A 9 7.97 18.77 10.30
C ALA A 9 7.02 17.93 11.17
N GLU A 10 6.21 18.61 11.98
CA GLU A 10 5.16 18.03 12.79
C GLU A 10 3.80 18.41 12.21
N GLN A 11 2.83 17.53 12.36
CA GLN A 11 1.43 17.80 12.03
C GLN A 11 0.61 17.89 13.32
N THR A 12 -0.48 18.62 13.24
CA THR A 12 -1.51 18.66 14.27
C THR A 12 -2.61 17.62 13.99
N THR A 13 -3.45 17.34 14.97
CA THR A 13 -4.62 16.45 14.81
C THR A 13 -5.58 16.94 13.73
N ALA A 14 -5.73 18.25 13.56
CA ALA A 14 -6.59 18.87 12.55
C ALA A 14 -6.07 18.70 11.11
N GLU A 15 -4.76 18.53 10.93
CA GLU A 15 -4.13 18.41 9.60
C GLU A 15 -4.08 16.95 9.09
N VAL A 16 -4.39 15.98 9.95
CA VAL A 16 -4.32 14.55 9.60
C VAL A 16 -5.72 14.02 9.32
N PHE A 17 -5.95 13.55 8.10
CA PHE A 17 -7.18 12.87 7.72
C PHE A 17 -7.19 11.44 8.27
N THR A 18 -8.31 11.03 8.84
CA THR A 18 -8.49 9.71 9.47
C THR A 18 -9.88 9.15 9.11
N PRO A 19 -10.15 7.84 9.31
CA PRO A 19 -11.48 7.27 9.08
C PRO A 19 -12.61 7.98 9.85
N GLU A 20 -12.29 8.65 10.94
CA GLU A 20 -13.24 9.43 11.73
C GLU A 20 -13.72 10.71 11.01
N ASP A 21 -13.06 11.10 9.91
CA ASP A 21 -13.41 12.24 9.06
C ASP A 21 -14.26 11.84 7.85
N PHE A 22 -14.57 10.56 7.68
CA PHE A 22 -15.42 10.11 6.58
C PHE A 22 -16.77 10.81 6.61
N THR A 23 -17.16 11.32 5.44
CA THR A 23 -18.48 11.89 5.22
C THR A 23 -19.54 10.81 5.19
N ASP A 24 -20.82 11.20 5.22
CA ASP A 24 -21.94 10.26 5.06
C ASP A 24 -21.90 9.60 3.68
N GLU A 25 -21.48 10.32 2.63
CA GLU A 25 -21.27 9.76 1.29
C GLU A 25 -20.19 8.68 1.27
N HIS A 26 -19.04 8.93 1.88
CA HIS A 26 -17.96 7.94 2.04
C HIS A 26 -18.49 6.66 2.71
N ARG A 27 -19.28 6.80 3.77
CA ARG A 27 -19.84 5.65 4.51
C ARG A 27 -20.86 4.88 3.66
N MET A 28 -21.74 5.59 2.97
CA MET A 28 -22.76 5.01 2.10
C MET A 28 -22.13 4.21 0.95
N ILE A 29 -21.11 4.75 0.28
CA ILE A 29 -20.39 4.06 -0.80
C ILE A 29 -19.65 2.84 -0.25
N GLY A 30 -18.99 2.98 0.90
CA GLY A 30 -18.32 1.87 1.57
C GLY A 30 -19.29 0.73 1.90
N GLU A 31 -20.49 1.06 2.44
CA GLU A 31 -21.51 0.08 2.76
C GLU A 31 -22.06 -0.62 1.49
N THR A 32 -22.38 0.16 0.45
CA THR A 32 -22.82 -0.39 -0.85
C THR A 32 -21.79 -1.36 -1.42
N CYS A 33 -20.51 -0.98 -1.38
CA CYS A 33 -19.43 -1.84 -1.84
C CYS A 33 -19.29 -3.11 -0.98
N ARG A 34 -19.40 -2.97 0.35
CA ARG A 34 -19.36 -4.11 1.28
C ARG A 34 -20.49 -5.10 0.98
N GLU A 35 -21.72 -4.60 0.84
CA GLU A 35 -22.88 -5.44 0.51
C GLU A 35 -22.72 -6.15 -0.83
N TYR A 36 -22.19 -5.46 -1.84
CA TYR A 36 -21.86 -6.07 -3.13
C TYR A 36 -20.85 -7.21 -2.96
N ILE A 37 -19.77 -7.00 -2.22
CA ILE A 37 -18.76 -8.05 -2.01
C ILE A 37 -19.35 -9.22 -1.23
N ASP A 38 -20.04 -8.96 -0.12
CA ASP A 38 -20.54 -10.01 0.77
C ASP A 38 -21.69 -10.82 0.10
N ASN A 39 -22.55 -10.19 -0.71
CA ASN A 39 -23.73 -10.85 -1.29
C ASN A 39 -23.52 -11.37 -2.72
N GLU A 40 -22.62 -10.75 -3.51
CA GLU A 40 -22.43 -11.12 -4.91
C GLU A 40 -21.08 -11.82 -5.15
N VAL A 41 -19.99 -11.33 -4.57
CA VAL A 41 -18.65 -11.86 -4.84
C VAL A 41 -18.35 -13.10 -4.01
N VAL A 42 -18.52 -13.01 -2.68
CA VAL A 42 -18.17 -14.10 -1.76
C VAL A 42 -18.88 -15.41 -2.09
N PRO A 43 -20.18 -15.45 -2.42
CA PRO A 43 -20.87 -16.70 -2.81
C PRO A 43 -20.33 -17.34 -4.09
N ASN A 44 -19.68 -16.55 -4.97
CA ASN A 44 -19.16 -16.99 -6.26
C ASN A 44 -17.67 -17.32 -6.24
N LEU A 45 -16.97 -17.22 -5.09
CA LEU A 45 -15.52 -17.46 -5.03
C LEU A 45 -15.13 -18.87 -5.47
N ALA A 46 -15.91 -19.88 -5.17
CA ALA A 46 -15.62 -21.27 -5.60
C ALA A 46 -15.68 -21.43 -7.13
N ALA A 47 -16.62 -20.78 -7.80
CA ALA A 47 -16.71 -20.79 -9.26
C ALA A 47 -15.54 -20.03 -9.89
N LEU A 48 -15.18 -18.88 -9.33
CA LEU A 48 -14.00 -18.11 -9.76
C LEU A 48 -12.70 -18.92 -9.58
N GLU A 49 -12.55 -19.69 -8.50
CA GLU A 49 -11.40 -20.60 -8.31
C GLU A 49 -11.41 -21.77 -9.28
N GLY A 50 -12.58 -22.14 -9.80
CA GLY A 50 -12.77 -23.08 -10.90
C GLY A 50 -12.53 -22.48 -12.28
N HIS A 51 -12.10 -21.22 -12.36
CA HIS A 51 -11.82 -20.45 -13.56
C HIS A 51 -13.07 -20.18 -14.45
N ASP A 52 -14.23 -20.01 -13.80
CA ASP A 52 -15.43 -19.53 -14.49
C ASP A 52 -15.34 -18.00 -14.70
N TRP A 53 -14.76 -17.60 -15.82
CA TRP A 53 -14.53 -16.19 -16.10
C TRP A 53 -15.77 -15.44 -16.60
N GLU A 54 -16.83 -16.14 -16.99
CA GLU A 54 -18.11 -15.49 -17.29
C GLU A 54 -18.73 -14.91 -16.02
N ILE A 55 -18.64 -15.63 -14.90
CA ILE A 55 -19.02 -15.08 -13.58
C ILE A 55 -18.17 -13.86 -13.22
N ALA A 56 -16.86 -13.88 -13.51
CA ALA A 56 -16.01 -12.71 -13.27
C ALA A 56 -16.47 -11.48 -14.07
N ARG A 57 -16.88 -11.66 -15.33
CA ARG A 57 -17.45 -10.60 -16.18
C ARG A 57 -18.77 -10.08 -15.64
N GLU A 58 -19.66 -10.98 -15.24
CA GLU A 58 -20.95 -10.60 -14.63
C GLU A 58 -20.75 -9.78 -13.34
N LEU A 59 -19.81 -10.18 -12.49
CA LEU A 59 -19.46 -9.44 -11.28
C LEU A 59 -18.87 -8.06 -11.60
N LEU A 60 -17.97 -7.95 -12.57
CA LEU A 60 -17.45 -6.65 -13.01
C LEU A 60 -18.58 -5.76 -13.55
N LYS A 61 -19.52 -6.32 -14.33
CA LYS A 61 -20.66 -5.56 -14.85
C LYS A 61 -21.56 -5.05 -13.71
N LYS A 62 -21.87 -5.90 -12.72
CA LYS A 62 -22.62 -5.48 -11.52
C LYS A 62 -21.89 -4.37 -10.75
N ALA A 63 -20.56 -4.45 -10.61
CA ALA A 63 -19.78 -3.37 -10.02
C ALA A 63 -19.84 -2.07 -10.84
N GLY A 64 -19.89 -2.18 -12.17
CA GLY A 64 -20.10 -1.06 -13.08
C GLY A 64 -21.48 -0.42 -12.90
N ASP A 65 -22.53 -1.22 -12.84
CA ASP A 65 -23.93 -0.77 -12.61
C ASP A 65 -24.07 -0.01 -11.27
N LEU A 66 -23.26 -0.37 -10.26
CA LEU A 66 -23.18 0.32 -8.97
C LEU A 66 -22.25 1.56 -8.99
N GLY A 67 -21.63 1.89 -10.13
CA GLY A 67 -20.68 2.99 -10.27
C GLY A 67 -19.29 2.73 -9.65
N LEU A 68 -19.07 1.56 -9.03
CA LEU A 68 -17.83 1.26 -8.30
C LEU A 68 -16.59 1.23 -9.19
N LEU A 69 -16.72 0.83 -10.47
CA LEU A 69 -15.60 0.82 -11.42
C LEU A 69 -15.21 2.23 -11.89
N GLY A 70 -16.15 3.19 -11.87
CA GLY A 70 -15.98 4.56 -12.37
C GLY A 70 -15.85 5.61 -11.28
N ALA A 71 -15.70 5.25 -10.00
CA ALA A 71 -15.76 6.19 -8.87
C ALA A 71 -14.83 7.41 -9.02
N ASN A 72 -13.57 7.23 -9.38
CA ASN A 72 -12.59 8.32 -9.53
C ASN A 72 -12.48 8.86 -10.99
N ILE A 73 -13.33 8.39 -11.91
CA ILE A 73 -13.29 8.77 -13.33
C ILE A 73 -14.14 10.03 -13.55
N PRO A 74 -13.68 10.99 -14.38
CA PRO A 74 -14.43 12.20 -14.67
C PRO A 74 -15.84 11.96 -15.22
N GLU A 75 -16.82 12.76 -14.82
CA GLU A 75 -18.21 12.67 -15.28
C GLU A 75 -18.34 12.74 -16.80
N LYS A 76 -17.52 13.57 -17.48
CA LYS A 76 -17.48 13.67 -18.96
C LYS A 76 -17.12 12.35 -19.67
N LEU A 77 -16.58 11.37 -18.94
CA LEU A 77 -16.25 10.02 -19.42
C LEU A 77 -17.21 8.95 -18.86
N GLY A 78 -18.27 9.37 -18.17
CA GLY A 78 -19.28 8.50 -17.60
C GLY A 78 -18.99 8.04 -16.17
N GLY A 79 -17.97 8.58 -15.50
CA GLY A 79 -17.64 8.27 -14.11
C GLY A 79 -18.38 9.14 -13.10
N MET A 80 -18.02 8.99 -11.82
CA MET A 80 -18.64 9.73 -10.69
C MET A 80 -17.80 10.91 -10.21
N GLU A 81 -16.57 11.06 -10.66
CA GLU A 81 -15.60 12.11 -10.31
C GLU A 81 -15.34 12.28 -8.80
N LEU A 82 -15.43 11.21 -8.03
CA LEU A 82 -15.20 11.19 -6.58
C LEU A 82 -13.71 11.29 -6.25
N ASP A 83 -13.41 11.59 -4.98
CA ASP A 83 -12.06 11.75 -4.46
C ASP A 83 -11.26 10.42 -4.34
N GLN A 84 -9.97 10.50 -4.04
CA GLN A 84 -9.12 9.32 -3.87
C GLN A 84 -9.45 8.58 -2.57
N THR A 85 -9.98 9.27 -1.58
CA THR A 85 -10.47 8.67 -0.31
C THR A 85 -11.59 7.68 -0.59
N THR A 86 -12.57 8.05 -1.42
CA THR A 86 -13.64 7.13 -1.87
C THR A 86 -13.05 5.92 -2.60
N GLY A 87 -12.08 6.13 -3.50
CA GLY A 87 -11.39 5.05 -4.18
C GLY A 87 -10.64 4.09 -3.23
N ALA A 88 -10.08 4.61 -2.14
CA ALA A 88 -9.43 3.80 -1.10
C ALA A 88 -10.45 3.03 -0.26
N ILE A 89 -11.59 3.65 0.10
CA ILE A 89 -12.69 2.96 0.82
C ILE A 89 -13.23 1.79 -0.01
N ILE A 90 -13.48 1.99 -1.30
CA ILE A 90 -13.89 0.91 -2.20
C ILE A 90 -12.83 -0.19 -2.23
N ALA A 91 -11.55 0.16 -2.37
CA ALA A 91 -10.46 -0.82 -2.37
C ALA A 91 -10.39 -1.62 -1.06
N GLU A 92 -10.64 -0.98 0.09
CA GLU A 92 -10.71 -1.65 1.39
C GLU A 92 -11.84 -2.69 1.43
N MET A 93 -13.03 -2.33 0.97
CA MET A 93 -14.16 -3.26 0.94
C MET A 93 -13.92 -4.41 -0.05
N VAL A 94 -13.40 -4.11 -1.24
CA VAL A 94 -13.05 -5.11 -2.26
C VAL A 94 -11.98 -6.09 -1.77
N GLY A 95 -11.08 -5.66 -0.88
CA GLY A 95 -10.07 -6.52 -0.25
C GLY A 95 -10.63 -7.70 0.54
N ARG A 96 -11.93 -7.69 0.89
CA ARG A 96 -12.66 -8.81 1.52
C ARG A 96 -12.99 -9.93 0.52
N GLY A 97 -12.97 -9.63 -0.78
CA GLY A 97 -13.34 -10.52 -1.89
C GLY A 97 -12.23 -11.46 -2.39
N SER A 98 -11.19 -11.74 -1.59
CA SER A 98 -10.08 -12.64 -1.97
C SER A 98 -9.43 -12.21 -3.30
N GLY A 99 -9.13 -13.17 -4.21
CA GLY A 99 -8.51 -12.90 -5.52
C GLY A 99 -9.33 -12.00 -6.45
N PHE A 100 -10.65 -11.89 -6.28
CA PHE A 100 -11.47 -10.93 -7.03
C PHE A 100 -11.01 -9.48 -6.80
N GLY A 101 -10.44 -9.18 -5.63
CA GLY A 101 -9.80 -7.88 -5.37
C GLY A 101 -8.70 -7.54 -6.37
N SER A 102 -7.93 -8.55 -6.82
CA SER A 102 -6.91 -8.36 -7.87
C SER A 102 -7.56 -8.11 -9.24
N THR A 103 -8.64 -8.83 -9.57
CA THR A 103 -9.42 -8.61 -10.81
C THR A 103 -9.98 -7.18 -10.87
N TYR A 104 -10.61 -6.73 -9.78
CA TYR A 104 -11.13 -5.38 -9.64
C TYR A 104 -10.01 -4.31 -9.73
N GLY A 105 -8.91 -4.52 -9.01
CA GLY A 105 -7.77 -3.59 -9.00
C GLY A 105 -7.10 -3.46 -10.38
N ALA A 106 -6.97 -4.56 -11.12
CA ALA A 106 -6.48 -4.54 -12.50
C ALA A 106 -7.41 -3.72 -13.40
N GLN A 107 -8.73 -3.90 -13.27
CA GLN A 107 -9.74 -3.17 -14.06
C GLN A 107 -9.73 -1.68 -13.78
N THR A 108 -9.76 -1.26 -12.51
CA THR A 108 -10.01 0.13 -12.10
C THR A 108 -8.77 0.99 -11.93
N SER A 109 -7.59 0.38 -11.83
CA SER A 109 -6.33 1.09 -11.60
C SER A 109 -5.37 0.87 -12.77
N ILE A 110 -4.57 -0.18 -12.73
CA ILE A 110 -3.45 -0.34 -13.68
C ILE A 110 -3.91 -0.55 -15.13
N GLY A 111 -5.08 -1.16 -15.37
CA GLY A 111 -5.64 -1.38 -16.70
C GLY A 111 -6.45 -0.20 -17.27
N LEU A 112 -6.72 0.84 -16.47
CA LEU A 112 -7.53 1.99 -16.87
C LEU A 112 -6.74 3.30 -16.86
N LEU A 113 -5.94 3.54 -15.82
CA LEU A 113 -5.29 4.83 -15.57
C LEU A 113 -4.29 5.26 -16.68
N PRO A 114 -3.56 4.37 -17.39
CA PRO A 114 -2.77 4.78 -18.54
C PRO A 114 -3.61 5.45 -19.62
N ILE A 115 -4.82 4.92 -19.93
CA ILE A 115 -5.74 5.51 -20.91
C ILE A 115 -6.23 6.86 -20.40
N LEU A 116 -6.67 6.92 -19.13
CA LEU A 116 -7.23 8.14 -18.53
C LEU A 116 -6.25 9.32 -18.57
N TYR A 117 -5.00 9.09 -18.20
CA TYR A 117 -4.05 10.17 -18.00
C TYR A 117 -3.17 10.50 -19.21
N TRP A 118 -2.93 9.53 -20.09
CA TRP A 118 -2.03 9.70 -21.25
C TRP A 118 -2.64 9.30 -22.59
N GLY A 119 -3.83 8.69 -22.59
CA GLY A 119 -4.54 8.39 -23.83
C GLY A 119 -5.00 9.65 -24.55
N SER A 120 -5.10 9.58 -25.88
CA SER A 120 -5.76 10.62 -26.66
C SER A 120 -7.24 10.76 -26.29
N GLU A 121 -7.88 11.86 -26.63
CA GLU A 121 -9.31 12.04 -26.34
C GLU A 121 -10.20 11.03 -27.09
N GLU A 122 -9.72 10.54 -28.26
CA GLU A 122 -10.35 9.47 -29.03
C GLU A 122 -10.30 8.16 -28.24
N LEU A 123 -9.11 7.76 -27.77
CA LEU A 123 -8.94 6.54 -26.98
C LEU A 123 -9.76 6.57 -25.68
N LYS A 124 -9.79 7.73 -25.01
CA LYS A 124 -10.58 7.88 -23.78
C LYS A 124 -12.06 7.67 -24.03
N LYS A 125 -12.61 8.30 -25.09
CA LYS A 125 -14.03 8.20 -25.45
C LYS A 125 -14.42 6.81 -25.94
N GLU A 126 -13.52 6.13 -26.63
CA GLU A 126 -13.75 4.78 -27.15
C GLU A 126 -13.75 3.72 -26.07
N TRP A 127 -12.77 3.77 -25.14
CA TRP A 127 -12.50 2.65 -24.24
C TRP A 127 -12.99 2.84 -22.81
N ILE A 128 -12.88 4.05 -22.23
CA ILE A 128 -13.19 4.27 -20.81
C ILE A 128 -14.63 3.92 -20.46
N PRO A 129 -15.67 4.34 -21.21
CA PRO A 129 -17.05 4.00 -20.86
C PRO A 129 -17.31 2.50 -20.76
N GLY A 130 -16.78 1.71 -21.71
CA GLY A 130 -16.91 0.25 -21.66
C GLY A 130 -16.14 -0.41 -20.52
N ILE A 131 -14.98 0.17 -20.12
CA ILE A 131 -14.19 -0.34 -19.01
C ILE A 131 -14.89 -0.07 -17.67
N ILE A 132 -15.44 1.13 -17.48
CA ILE A 132 -16.12 1.50 -16.21
C ILE A 132 -17.53 0.92 -16.07
N SER A 133 -18.17 0.50 -17.18
CA SER A 133 -19.40 -0.28 -17.14
C SER A 133 -19.16 -1.77 -16.89
N GLY A 134 -17.90 -2.24 -17.00
CA GLY A 134 -17.55 -3.66 -16.90
C GLY A 134 -17.85 -4.47 -18.17
N GLU A 135 -18.29 -3.85 -19.27
CA GLU A 135 -18.49 -4.52 -20.55
C GLU A 135 -17.16 -4.87 -21.22
N ILE A 136 -16.16 -4.02 -21.06
CA ILE A 136 -14.78 -4.22 -21.55
C ILE A 136 -13.88 -4.54 -20.35
N VAL A 137 -13.20 -5.66 -20.40
CA VAL A 137 -12.22 -6.05 -19.39
C VAL A 137 -10.82 -5.66 -19.86
N SER A 138 -10.09 -4.95 -19.00
CA SER A 138 -8.73 -4.48 -19.26
C SER A 138 -7.69 -5.24 -18.45
N ALA A 139 -6.48 -5.33 -19.01
CA ALA A 139 -5.32 -5.93 -18.34
C ALA A 139 -4.04 -5.11 -18.58
N TYR A 140 -3.13 -5.15 -17.60
CA TYR A 140 -1.87 -4.39 -17.61
C TYR A 140 -0.68 -5.32 -17.85
N CYS A 141 0.01 -5.14 -18.94
CA CYS A 141 1.04 -6.05 -19.45
C CYS A 141 2.44 -5.42 -19.40
N LEU A 142 3.01 -5.31 -18.19
CA LEU A 142 4.36 -4.77 -17.97
C LEU A 142 5.40 -5.89 -17.87
N THR A 143 5.20 -6.84 -16.97
CA THR A 143 6.15 -7.89 -16.57
C THR A 143 6.42 -8.90 -17.70
N GLU A 144 7.67 -9.35 -17.78
CA GLU A 144 8.10 -10.44 -18.67
C GLU A 144 8.84 -11.51 -17.87
N SER A 145 9.06 -12.69 -18.42
CA SER A 145 9.78 -13.79 -17.77
C SER A 145 11.19 -13.40 -17.29
N SER A 146 11.83 -12.45 -17.95
CA SER A 146 13.18 -11.94 -17.63
C SER A 146 13.19 -10.54 -17.02
N SER A 147 12.03 -9.90 -16.79
CA SER A 147 11.90 -8.51 -16.40
C SER A 147 10.71 -8.33 -15.45
N GLY A 148 10.99 -8.42 -14.14
CA GLY A 148 10.05 -8.12 -13.06
C GLY A 148 10.38 -6.78 -12.41
N SER A 149 11.22 -6.77 -11.37
CA SER A 149 11.67 -5.53 -10.70
C SER A 149 12.43 -4.59 -11.61
N ASP A 150 13.23 -5.12 -12.54
CA ASP A 150 13.84 -4.33 -13.63
C ASP A 150 12.87 -4.21 -14.81
N ALA A 151 11.81 -3.42 -14.64
CA ALA A 151 10.78 -3.25 -15.67
C ALA A 151 11.33 -2.70 -17.00
N LEU A 152 12.39 -1.89 -16.96
CA LEU A 152 13.02 -1.32 -18.16
C LEU A 152 13.93 -2.33 -18.89
N GLY A 153 14.22 -3.47 -18.26
CA GLY A 153 14.89 -4.62 -18.86
C GLY A 153 14.01 -5.43 -19.83
N ALA A 154 12.72 -5.07 -20.01
CA ALA A 154 11.77 -5.74 -20.90
C ALA A 154 12.30 -5.90 -22.33
N LYS A 155 11.92 -7.00 -22.99
CA LYS A 155 12.38 -7.38 -24.35
C LYS A 155 11.30 -7.30 -25.41
N CYS A 156 10.03 -7.11 -25.03
CA CYS A 156 8.94 -6.92 -25.97
C CYS A 156 9.22 -5.72 -26.88
N VAL A 157 9.03 -5.89 -28.18
CA VAL A 157 9.38 -4.90 -29.22
C VAL A 157 8.14 -4.48 -29.99
N ALA A 158 8.04 -3.19 -30.31
CA ALA A 158 7.10 -2.62 -31.26
C ALA A 158 7.87 -2.06 -32.44
N LYS A 159 7.46 -2.36 -33.67
CA LYS A 159 8.06 -1.81 -34.90
C LYS A 159 7.01 -1.03 -35.67
N LEU A 160 7.35 0.20 -36.07
CA LEU A 160 6.50 0.98 -36.98
C LEU A 160 6.54 0.36 -38.38
N THR A 161 5.38 0.22 -39.02
CA THR A 161 5.29 -0.25 -40.42
C THR A 161 5.85 0.82 -41.38
N GLU A 162 6.26 0.39 -42.57
CA GLU A 162 6.85 1.30 -43.57
C GLU A 162 5.91 2.43 -44.02
N ASP A 163 4.59 2.17 -44.00
CA ASP A 163 3.55 3.16 -44.30
C ASP A 163 3.28 4.14 -43.14
N GLY A 164 3.92 3.90 -41.98
CA GLY A 164 3.77 4.71 -40.80
C GLY A 164 2.38 4.68 -40.14
N GLN A 165 1.51 3.75 -40.52
CA GLN A 165 0.12 3.70 -40.04
C GLN A 165 -0.11 2.74 -38.88
N HIS A 166 0.81 1.80 -38.63
CA HIS A 166 0.63 0.75 -37.63
C HIS A 166 1.93 0.48 -36.87
N TYR A 167 1.77 -0.03 -35.63
CA TYR A 167 2.83 -0.74 -34.92
C TYR A 167 2.60 -2.25 -35.00
N VAL A 168 3.66 -3.02 -35.10
CA VAL A 168 3.66 -4.48 -35.00
C VAL A 168 4.42 -4.87 -33.74
N LEU A 169 3.72 -5.52 -32.81
CA LEU A 169 4.27 -5.91 -31.51
C LEU A 169 4.60 -7.39 -31.48
N ASN A 170 5.77 -7.71 -30.92
CA ASN A 170 6.26 -9.08 -30.70
C ASN A 170 6.86 -9.24 -29.33
N GLY A 171 6.53 -10.34 -28.64
CA GLY A 171 7.03 -10.69 -27.33
C GLY A 171 6.01 -11.45 -26.48
N GLU A 172 6.35 -11.65 -25.22
CA GLU A 172 5.50 -12.34 -24.26
C GLU A 172 5.52 -11.61 -22.91
N LYS A 173 4.34 -11.39 -22.36
CA LYS A 173 4.15 -10.83 -21.03
C LYS A 173 3.75 -11.93 -20.06
N MET A 174 4.16 -11.80 -18.78
CA MET A 174 3.97 -12.80 -17.74
C MET A 174 3.17 -12.25 -16.56
N TRP A 175 2.47 -13.13 -15.86
CA TRP A 175 1.72 -12.84 -14.63
C TRP A 175 0.64 -11.76 -14.81
N ILE A 176 -0.07 -11.80 -15.94
CA ILE A 176 -1.04 -10.77 -16.30
C ILE A 176 -2.40 -11.07 -15.67
N THR A 177 -2.75 -10.28 -14.66
CA THR A 177 -4.09 -10.31 -14.03
C THR A 177 -5.15 -9.94 -15.07
N ASN A 178 -6.29 -10.62 -15.05
CA ASN A 178 -7.36 -10.58 -16.06
C ASN A 178 -6.94 -11.11 -17.45
N GLY A 179 -5.68 -11.53 -17.63
CA GLY A 179 -5.14 -11.90 -18.95
C GLY A 179 -5.97 -12.93 -19.68
N GLY A 180 -6.54 -13.91 -18.98
CA GLY A 180 -7.31 -15.00 -19.59
C GLY A 180 -8.63 -14.57 -20.23
N PHE A 181 -9.25 -13.49 -19.76
CA PHE A 181 -10.55 -13.02 -20.23
C PHE A 181 -10.62 -11.54 -20.59
N ALA A 182 -9.49 -10.80 -20.54
CA ALA A 182 -9.43 -9.40 -20.97
C ALA A 182 -9.74 -9.22 -22.45
N ASP A 183 -10.41 -8.11 -22.79
CA ASP A 183 -10.72 -7.68 -24.15
C ASP A 183 -9.62 -6.75 -24.70
N VAL A 184 -8.89 -6.07 -23.80
CA VAL A 184 -7.83 -5.12 -24.15
C VAL A 184 -6.66 -5.24 -23.17
N TYR A 185 -5.46 -5.13 -23.73
CA TYR A 185 -4.20 -5.21 -23.01
C TYR A 185 -3.43 -3.88 -23.12
N LEU A 186 -2.98 -3.33 -22.00
CA LEU A 186 -2.04 -2.21 -21.98
C LEU A 186 -0.62 -2.74 -21.99
N VAL A 187 -0.01 -2.80 -23.14
CA VAL A 187 1.27 -3.49 -23.38
C VAL A 187 2.43 -2.50 -23.39
N PHE A 188 3.42 -2.75 -22.55
CA PHE A 188 4.67 -1.99 -22.55
C PHE A 188 5.70 -2.69 -23.45
N ALA A 189 6.24 -1.96 -24.44
CA ALA A 189 7.21 -2.47 -25.39
C ALA A 189 8.22 -1.39 -25.78
N LYS A 190 9.39 -1.81 -26.29
CA LYS A 190 10.41 -0.91 -26.80
C LYS A 190 10.21 -0.70 -28.30
N VAL A 191 10.02 0.54 -28.72
CA VAL A 191 10.01 0.86 -30.15
C VAL A 191 11.41 0.61 -30.71
N ASP A 192 11.49 -0.15 -31.78
CA ASP A 192 12.74 -0.60 -32.44
C ASP A 192 13.73 -1.35 -31.51
N GLY A 193 13.27 -1.81 -30.33
CA GLY A 193 14.11 -2.45 -29.32
C GLY A 193 14.98 -1.49 -28.49
N GLU A 194 14.83 -0.18 -28.67
CA GLU A 194 15.61 0.85 -27.98
C GLU A 194 15.05 1.13 -26.57
N LYS A 195 15.93 1.13 -25.56
CA LYS A 195 15.55 1.31 -24.16
C LYS A 195 14.88 2.67 -23.91
N GLU A 196 15.37 3.70 -24.54
CA GLU A 196 14.89 5.08 -24.43
C GLU A 196 13.50 5.26 -25.06
N LYS A 197 13.12 4.36 -25.94
CA LYS A 197 11.82 4.32 -26.61
C LYS A 197 10.84 3.35 -25.95
N PHE A 198 11.01 3.05 -24.66
CA PHE A 198 10.05 2.24 -23.91
C PHE A 198 8.70 2.96 -23.82
N SER A 199 7.64 2.34 -24.34
CA SER A 199 6.35 2.96 -24.62
C SER A 199 5.19 2.07 -24.17
N CYS A 200 3.98 2.63 -24.06
CA CYS A 200 2.76 1.92 -23.71
C CYS A 200 1.79 1.91 -24.88
N PHE A 201 1.17 0.77 -25.15
CA PHE A 201 0.25 0.57 -26.26
C PHE A 201 -1.05 -0.07 -25.80
N LEU A 202 -2.16 0.39 -26.34
CA LEU A 202 -3.47 -0.24 -26.21
C LEU A 202 -3.62 -1.30 -27.30
N VAL A 203 -3.69 -2.57 -26.90
CA VAL A 203 -3.71 -3.72 -27.83
C VAL A 203 -4.99 -4.52 -27.61
N PRO A 204 -5.98 -4.47 -28.50
CA PRO A 204 -7.16 -5.32 -28.44
C PRO A 204 -6.79 -6.81 -28.55
N ARG A 205 -7.57 -7.67 -27.86
CA ARG A 205 -7.44 -9.11 -27.98
C ARG A 205 -7.70 -9.55 -29.43
N SER A 206 -6.85 -10.44 -29.92
CA SER A 206 -6.93 -10.98 -31.27
C SER A 206 -6.19 -12.32 -31.36
N GLU A 207 -6.20 -12.99 -32.51
CA GLU A 207 -5.39 -14.18 -32.75
C GLU A 207 -3.89 -13.91 -32.53
N ASN A 208 -3.45 -12.68 -32.82
CA ASN A 208 -2.06 -12.25 -32.73
C ASN A 208 -1.70 -11.63 -31.35
N CYS A 209 -2.70 -11.36 -30.52
CA CYS A 209 -2.54 -10.94 -29.13
C CYS A 209 -3.50 -11.73 -28.26
N ARG A 210 -3.01 -12.78 -27.63
CA ARG A 210 -3.85 -13.77 -26.94
C ARG A 210 -3.24 -14.22 -25.62
N PRO A 211 -4.07 -14.67 -24.64
CA PRO A 211 -3.58 -15.26 -23.41
C PRO A 211 -2.93 -16.63 -23.65
N GLY A 212 -2.01 -16.98 -22.76
CA GLY A 212 -1.56 -18.34 -22.51
C GLY A 212 -2.50 -19.10 -21.58
N ASN A 213 -2.00 -20.18 -20.99
CA ASN A 213 -2.73 -20.94 -19.98
C ASN A 213 -2.79 -20.18 -18.65
N GLU A 214 -3.81 -20.51 -17.83
CA GLU A 214 -3.87 -20.02 -16.46
C GLU A 214 -2.72 -20.57 -15.62
N GLU A 215 -2.13 -19.71 -14.80
CA GLU A 215 -1.00 -20.05 -13.94
C GLU A 215 -1.44 -20.81 -12.68
N HIS A 216 -0.69 -21.83 -12.31
CA HIS A 216 -0.89 -22.59 -11.06
C HIS A 216 -0.34 -21.81 -9.85
N LYS A 217 -1.16 -20.96 -9.26
CA LYS A 217 -0.76 -20.04 -8.20
C LYS A 217 -0.86 -20.63 -6.79
N LEU A 218 -0.07 -20.10 -5.87
CA LEU A 218 -0.18 -20.41 -4.43
C LEU A 218 -1.54 -19.96 -3.87
N GLY A 219 -1.92 -18.70 -4.12
CA GLY A 219 -3.14 -18.05 -3.66
C GLY A 219 -3.76 -17.18 -4.75
N ILE A 220 -4.76 -16.36 -4.37
CA ILE A 220 -5.58 -15.53 -5.28
C ILE A 220 -6.06 -16.30 -6.51
N LYS A 221 -6.47 -17.56 -6.29
CA LYS A 221 -6.90 -18.45 -7.38
C LYS A 221 -8.19 -17.98 -8.06
N SER A 222 -8.99 -17.19 -7.37
CA SER A 222 -10.22 -16.56 -7.86
C SER A 222 -9.98 -15.34 -8.78
N SER A 223 -8.74 -15.09 -9.22
CA SER A 223 -8.40 -14.15 -10.29
C SER A 223 -7.66 -14.87 -11.42
N SER A 224 -7.95 -14.49 -12.67
CA SER A 224 -7.18 -14.96 -13.82
C SER A 224 -5.76 -14.40 -13.76
N THR A 225 -4.80 -15.21 -14.11
CA THR A 225 -3.39 -14.79 -14.27
C THR A 225 -2.76 -15.65 -15.37
N THR A 226 -2.37 -15.05 -16.48
CA THR A 226 -1.81 -15.75 -17.64
C THR A 226 -0.57 -15.05 -18.17
N ALA A 227 0.18 -15.73 -19.05
CA ALA A 227 1.00 -15.05 -20.04
C ALA A 227 0.10 -14.32 -21.06
N VAL A 228 0.63 -13.30 -21.74
CA VAL A 228 0.02 -12.68 -22.93
C VAL A 228 1.03 -12.72 -24.05
N ILE A 229 0.68 -13.40 -25.15
CA ILE A 229 1.55 -13.69 -26.28
C ILE A 229 1.22 -12.74 -27.42
N LEU A 230 2.24 -12.04 -27.91
CA LEU A 230 2.17 -11.13 -29.05
C LEU A 230 3.00 -11.72 -30.20
N SER A 231 2.34 -12.03 -31.29
CA SER A 231 2.94 -12.63 -32.49
C SER A 231 2.49 -11.82 -33.72
N ASP A 232 3.32 -10.84 -34.11
CA ASP A 232 2.99 -9.87 -35.14
C ASP A 232 1.66 -9.14 -34.87
N ALA A 233 1.41 -8.77 -33.61
CA ALA A 233 0.20 -8.07 -33.24
C ALA A 233 0.21 -6.66 -33.82
N LYS A 234 -0.59 -6.45 -34.87
CA LYS A 234 -0.68 -5.19 -35.60
C LYS A 234 -1.77 -4.30 -35.01
N ILE A 235 -1.40 -3.08 -34.63
CA ILE A 235 -2.31 -2.06 -34.10
C ILE A 235 -2.13 -0.73 -34.81
N PRO A 236 -3.17 0.12 -34.90
CA PRO A 236 -3.03 1.48 -35.43
C PRO A 236 -2.05 2.32 -34.61
N VAL A 237 -1.37 3.29 -35.23
CA VAL A 237 -0.49 4.24 -34.52
C VAL A 237 -1.21 5.03 -33.46
N GLY A 238 -2.53 5.30 -33.62
CA GLY A 238 -3.37 5.97 -32.64
C GLY A 238 -3.55 5.21 -31.31
N ASN A 239 -3.17 3.92 -31.25
CA ASN A 239 -3.21 3.11 -30.02
C ASN A 239 -1.96 3.30 -29.14
N LEU A 240 -1.01 4.16 -29.53
CA LEU A 240 0.08 4.58 -28.66
C LEU A 240 -0.50 5.44 -27.52
N ILE A 241 -0.17 5.11 -26.27
CA ILE A 241 -0.57 5.86 -25.08
C ILE A 241 0.58 6.80 -24.71
N GLY A 242 0.32 8.10 -24.72
CA GLY A 242 1.35 9.13 -24.56
C GLY A 242 2.24 9.25 -25.81
N GLU A 243 3.49 9.60 -25.58
CA GLU A 243 4.51 9.72 -26.63
C GLU A 243 5.46 8.51 -26.61
N VAL A 244 6.19 8.30 -27.72
CA VAL A 244 7.26 7.29 -27.75
C VAL A 244 8.31 7.62 -26.69
N GLY A 245 8.57 6.67 -25.77
CA GLY A 245 9.49 6.86 -24.65
C GLY A 245 8.80 7.19 -23.31
N ASP A 246 7.51 7.49 -23.27
CA ASP A 246 6.77 7.79 -22.04
C ASP A 246 6.47 6.55 -21.17
N GLY A 247 6.74 5.35 -21.64
CA GLY A 247 6.35 4.10 -20.98
C GLY A 247 6.83 3.99 -19.52
N ALA A 248 8.06 4.43 -19.22
CA ALA A 248 8.57 4.43 -17.85
C ALA A 248 7.79 5.39 -16.93
N LYS A 249 7.49 6.59 -17.42
CA LYS A 249 6.71 7.60 -16.71
C LYS A 249 5.28 7.10 -16.43
N ILE A 250 4.64 6.51 -17.45
CA ILE A 250 3.30 5.92 -17.33
C ILE A 250 3.32 4.80 -16.29
N ALA A 251 4.22 3.81 -16.45
CA ALA A 251 4.28 2.65 -15.57
C ALA A 251 4.46 3.04 -14.09
N PHE A 252 5.45 3.89 -13.79
CA PHE A 252 5.77 4.22 -12.40
C PHE A 252 4.74 5.11 -11.72
N ASN A 253 4.07 6.01 -12.46
CA ASN A 253 3.00 6.84 -11.89
C ASN A 253 1.74 6.02 -11.59
N VAL A 254 1.35 5.12 -12.47
CA VAL A 254 0.22 4.21 -12.25
C VAL A 254 0.46 3.32 -11.03
N LEU A 255 1.68 2.82 -10.84
CA LEU A 255 2.06 2.02 -9.68
C LEU A 255 1.95 2.80 -8.34
N ASN A 256 2.10 4.12 -8.33
CA ASN A 256 1.89 4.89 -7.09
C ASN A 256 0.42 4.82 -6.63
N VAL A 257 -0.54 4.86 -7.56
CA VAL A 257 -1.98 4.65 -7.24
C VAL A 257 -2.19 3.22 -6.74
N GLY A 258 -1.65 2.23 -7.42
CA GLY A 258 -1.74 0.82 -7.03
C GLY A 258 -1.26 0.59 -5.60
N ARG A 259 -0.16 1.24 -5.18
CA ARG A 259 0.44 1.06 -3.85
C ARG A 259 -0.46 1.51 -2.69
N PHE A 260 -1.05 2.70 -2.73
CA PHE A 260 -1.93 3.11 -1.62
C PHE A 260 -3.28 2.37 -1.66
N LYS A 261 -3.83 2.08 -2.85
CA LYS A 261 -5.04 1.24 -2.99
C LYS A 261 -4.79 -0.19 -2.48
N LEU A 262 -3.60 -0.75 -2.71
CA LEU A 262 -3.21 -2.02 -2.10
C LEU A 262 -3.18 -1.91 -0.57
N GLY A 263 -2.62 -0.83 -0.02
CA GLY A 263 -2.64 -0.58 1.43
C GLY A 263 -4.06 -0.64 2.00
N ALA A 264 -5.03 0.00 1.35
CA ALA A 264 -6.45 -0.05 1.73
C ALA A 264 -7.01 -1.48 1.60
N SER A 265 -6.80 -2.12 0.45
CA SER A 265 -7.33 -3.46 0.17
C SER A 265 -6.87 -4.51 1.19
N VAL A 266 -5.56 -4.54 1.51
CA VAL A 266 -5.05 -5.49 2.50
C VAL A 266 -5.52 -5.19 3.92
N THR A 267 -5.83 -3.92 4.23
CA THR A 267 -6.45 -3.54 5.52
C THR A 267 -7.86 -4.13 5.64
N GLY A 268 -8.66 -4.07 4.58
CA GLY A 268 -9.98 -4.74 4.53
C GLY A 268 -9.91 -6.24 4.74
N GLY A 269 -8.95 -6.90 4.08
CA GLY A 269 -8.67 -8.33 4.28
C GLY A 269 -8.24 -8.66 5.70
N ALA A 270 -7.40 -7.80 6.33
CA ALA A 270 -6.97 -7.97 7.71
C ALA A 270 -8.13 -7.84 8.71
N LYS A 271 -9.02 -6.86 8.53
CA LYS A 271 -10.23 -6.69 9.36
C LYS A 271 -11.13 -7.93 9.31
N LEU A 272 -11.33 -8.50 8.12
CA LEU A 272 -12.09 -9.73 7.95
C LEU A 272 -11.40 -10.92 8.64
N ALA A 273 -10.09 -11.08 8.47
CA ALA A 273 -9.34 -12.15 9.10
C ALA A 273 -9.37 -12.07 10.63
N ILE A 274 -9.33 -10.86 11.22
CA ILE A 274 -9.48 -10.65 12.66
C ILE A 274 -10.89 -11.00 13.11
N HIS A 275 -11.92 -10.59 12.37
CA HIS A 275 -13.31 -10.94 12.66
C HIS A 275 -13.48 -12.46 12.78
N GLU A 276 -13.00 -13.21 11.79
CA GLU A 276 -13.06 -14.68 11.81
C GLU A 276 -12.24 -15.30 12.94
N ALA A 277 -11.05 -14.76 13.22
CA ALA A 277 -10.20 -15.24 14.31
C ALA A 277 -10.84 -15.02 15.69
N VAL A 278 -11.49 -13.88 15.92
CA VAL A 278 -12.21 -13.57 17.17
C VAL A 278 -13.39 -14.52 17.36
N ARG A 279 -14.22 -14.70 16.32
CA ARG A 279 -15.36 -15.62 16.37
C ARG A 279 -14.92 -17.05 16.71
N TYR A 280 -13.94 -17.56 15.97
CA TYR A 280 -13.40 -18.89 16.22
C TYR A 280 -12.84 -19.02 17.63
N ALA A 281 -12.09 -18.03 18.12
CA ALA A 281 -11.51 -18.05 19.46
C ALA A 281 -12.56 -18.06 20.57
N ASN A 282 -13.74 -17.45 20.35
CA ASN A 282 -14.87 -17.46 21.27
C ASN A 282 -15.62 -18.81 21.25
N GLU A 283 -15.77 -19.41 20.09
CA GLU A 283 -16.48 -20.67 19.90
C GLU A 283 -15.65 -21.91 20.30
N ARG A 284 -14.33 -21.86 20.07
CA ARG A 284 -13.44 -22.99 20.33
C ARG A 284 -13.10 -23.12 21.80
N HIS A 285 -13.44 -24.26 22.41
CA HIS A 285 -13.15 -24.56 23.81
C HIS A 285 -11.97 -25.53 23.96
N GLN A 286 -11.06 -25.22 24.85
CA GLN A 286 -10.02 -26.09 25.35
C GLN A 286 -9.83 -25.85 26.85
N PHE A 287 -9.45 -26.86 27.61
CA PHE A 287 -9.33 -26.79 29.06
C PHE A 287 -10.62 -26.23 29.74
N ASN A 288 -11.78 -26.64 29.23
CA ASN A 288 -13.13 -26.27 29.69
C ASN A 288 -13.50 -24.79 29.61
N LYS A 289 -12.84 -24.02 28.74
CA LYS A 289 -13.16 -22.61 28.49
C LYS A 289 -12.83 -22.18 27.06
N PRO A 290 -13.45 -21.10 26.55
CA PRO A 290 -13.12 -20.59 25.22
C PRO A 290 -11.65 -20.19 25.14
N ILE A 291 -11.00 -20.46 23.99
CA ILE A 291 -9.57 -20.14 23.84
C ILE A 291 -9.31 -18.63 23.88
N SER A 292 -10.30 -17.80 23.55
CA SER A 292 -10.23 -16.32 23.71
C SER A 292 -9.92 -15.87 25.16
N SER A 293 -10.21 -16.71 26.16
CA SER A 293 -9.93 -16.40 27.55
C SER A 293 -8.46 -16.52 27.95
N PHE A 294 -7.61 -17.15 27.10
CA PHE A 294 -6.19 -17.31 27.40
C PHE A 294 -5.38 -16.08 27.01
N GLY A 295 -4.47 -15.65 27.88
CA GLY A 295 -3.61 -14.49 27.66
C GLY A 295 -2.79 -14.58 26.37
N ALA A 296 -2.33 -15.76 25.98
CA ALA A 296 -1.61 -15.96 24.72
C ALA A 296 -2.49 -15.66 23.49
N ILE A 297 -3.77 -16.01 23.52
CA ILE A 297 -4.71 -15.71 22.42
C ILE A 297 -5.09 -14.23 22.44
N LYS A 298 -5.34 -13.64 23.62
CA LYS A 298 -5.57 -12.18 23.75
C LYS A 298 -4.40 -11.38 23.19
N HIS A 299 -3.16 -11.79 23.48
CA HIS A 299 -1.97 -11.14 22.92
C HIS A 299 -1.99 -11.14 21.39
N LYS A 300 -2.28 -12.28 20.75
CA LYS A 300 -2.36 -12.40 19.29
C LYS A 300 -3.45 -11.50 18.71
N LEU A 301 -4.68 -11.59 19.23
CA LEU A 301 -5.80 -10.77 18.78
C LEU A 301 -5.51 -9.27 18.91
N ALA A 302 -4.90 -8.84 20.02
CA ALA A 302 -4.52 -7.46 20.22
C ALA A 302 -3.45 -6.98 19.23
N GLU A 303 -2.40 -7.79 19.00
CA GLU A 303 -1.36 -7.45 18.02
C GLU A 303 -1.91 -7.36 16.59
N MET A 304 -2.79 -8.29 16.21
CA MET A 304 -3.50 -8.25 14.93
C MET A 304 -4.27 -6.92 14.80
N ALA A 305 -5.01 -6.52 15.84
CA ALA A 305 -5.78 -5.28 15.86
C ALA A 305 -4.90 -4.03 15.81
N ILE A 306 -3.84 -3.95 16.62
CA ILE A 306 -2.92 -2.81 16.66
C ILE A 306 -2.31 -2.58 15.28
N ARG A 307 -1.77 -3.62 14.65
CA ARG A 307 -1.14 -3.54 13.32
C ARG A 307 -2.12 -3.10 12.25
N THR A 308 -3.35 -3.65 12.27
CA THR A 308 -4.40 -3.31 11.31
C THR A 308 -4.87 -1.86 11.49
N TRP A 309 -5.08 -1.42 12.72
CA TRP A 309 -5.47 -0.05 13.01
C TRP A 309 -4.40 0.98 12.59
N VAL A 310 -3.11 0.68 12.82
CA VAL A 310 -2.01 1.53 12.35
C VAL A 310 -1.92 1.52 10.82
N ALA A 311 -2.08 0.36 10.17
CA ALA A 311 -2.11 0.25 8.70
C ALA A 311 -3.23 1.08 8.08
N GLU A 312 -4.43 1.02 8.63
CA GLU A 312 -5.56 1.86 8.26
C GLU A 312 -5.22 3.35 8.43
N SER A 313 -4.66 3.71 9.58
CA SER A 313 -4.34 5.10 9.90
C SER A 313 -3.35 5.72 8.91
N ILE A 314 -2.27 5.02 8.55
CA ILE A 314 -1.29 5.53 7.56
C ILE A 314 -1.87 5.60 6.16
N THR A 315 -2.76 4.68 5.81
CA THR A 315 -3.43 4.65 4.50
C THR A 315 -4.28 5.91 4.33
N TYR A 316 -5.20 6.17 5.25
CA TYR A 316 -6.10 7.32 5.13
C TYR A 316 -5.40 8.66 5.36
N ARG A 317 -4.36 8.72 6.22
CA ARG A 317 -3.49 9.91 6.28
C ARG A 317 -2.87 10.23 4.93
N THR A 318 -2.32 9.24 4.23
CA THR A 318 -1.68 9.42 2.93
C THR A 318 -2.69 9.86 1.87
N VAL A 319 -3.83 9.18 1.81
CA VAL A 319 -4.88 9.49 0.81
C VAL A 319 -5.48 10.87 1.05
N GLY A 320 -5.74 11.24 2.30
CA GLY A 320 -6.21 12.58 2.66
C GLY A 320 -5.23 13.69 2.29
N MET A 321 -3.91 13.45 2.42
CA MET A 321 -2.90 14.39 1.92
C MET A 321 -2.92 14.52 0.39
N ILE A 322 -3.15 13.43 -0.33
CA ILE A 322 -3.29 13.43 -1.80
C ILE A 322 -4.50 14.27 -2.19
N ASP A 323 -5.67 14.02 -1.59
CA ASP A 323 -6.91 14.74 -1.88
C ASP A 323 -6.80 16.24 -1.56
N ALA A 324 -6.21 16.58 -0.40
CA ALA A 324 -5.96 17.97 -0.02
C ALA A 324 -5.04 18.71 -1.03
N LEU A 325 -4.08 18.01 -1.65
CA LEU A 325 -3.20 18.60 -2.66
C LEU A 325 -3.85 18.66 -4.04
N ILE A 326 -4.72 17.72 -4.38
CA ILE A 326 -5.53 17.74 -5.62
C ILE A 326 -6.42 18.98 -5.60
N GLY A 327 -7.22 19.15 -4.55
CA GLY A 327 -8.21 20.22 -4.45
C GLY A 327 -9.34 20.10 -5.46
N ASP A 328 -10.31 21.01 -5.39
CA ASP A 328 -11.47 20.99 -6.25
C ASP A 328 -11.14 21.40 -7.70
N GLY A 329 -11.78 20.74 -8.67
CA GLY A 329 -11.67 21.07 -10.08
C GLY A 329 -10.30 20.80 -10.73
N ALA A 330 -9.46 19.99 -10.11
CA ALA A 330 -8.15 19.65 -10.62
C ALA A 330 -8.23 18.83 -11.92
N ASP A 331 -7.43 19.19 -12.91
CA ASP A 331 -7.25 18.39 -14.12
C ASP A 331 -6.43 17.10 -13.88
N GLY A 332 -6.35 16.24 -14.90
CA GLY A 332 -5.62 14.99 -14.82
C GLY A 332 -4.13 15.17 -14.53
N ALA A 333 -3.49 16.23 -15.04
CA ALA A 333 -2.07 16.50 -14.80
C ALA A 333 -1.81 16.87 -13.34
N LYS A 334 -2.68 17.69 -12.74
CA LYS A 334 -2.62 18.05 -11.33
C LYS A 334 -2.88 16.84 -10.44
N LYS A 335 -3.86 15.98 -10.77
CA LYS A 335 -4.15 14.74 -10.04
C LYS A 335 -2.90 13.83 -10.01
N LEU A 336 -2.27 13.59 -11.16
CA LEU A 336 -1.04 12.80 -11.26
C LEU A 336 0.12 13.39 -10.45
N GLN A 337 0.35 14.70 -10.57
CA GLN A 337 1.41 15.40 -9.83
C GLN A 337 1.20 15.27 -8.32
N SER A 338 -0.06 15.36 -7.87
CA SER A 338 -0.41 15.23 -6.45
C SER A 338 -0.16 13.80 -5.93
N ILE A 339 -0.46 12.79 -6.73
CA ILE A 339 -0.16 11.39 -6.40
C ILE A 339 1.36 11.13 -6.35
N GLU A 340 2.10 11.64 -7.35
CA GLU A 340 3.56 11.52 -7.41
C GLU A 340 4.26 12.20 -6.23
N GLU A 341 3.69 13.31 -5.73
CA GLU A 341 4.22 14.04 -4.57
C GLU A 341 4.37 13.14 -3.35
N TYR A 342 3.41 12.22 -3.12
CA TYR A 342 3.39 11.30 -1.97
C TYR A 342 3.84 9.87 -2.31
N ALA A 343 4.75 9.72 -3.26
CA ALA A 343 5.32 8.42 -3.65
C ALA A 343 6.08 7.73 -2.50
N VAL A 344 6.66 8.48 -1.57
CA VAL A 344 7.33 7.96 -0.36
C VAL A 344 6.29 7.32 0.56
N GLU A 345 5.23 8.03 0.91
CA GLU A 345 4.15 7.58 1.77
C GLU A 345 3.38 6.40 1.15
N SER A 346 3.15 6.43 -0.16
CA SER A 346 2.54 5.31 -0.90
C SER A 346 3.40 4.04 -0.83
N SER A 347 4.73 4.18 -0.89
CA SER A 347 5.66 3.06 -0.70
C SER A 347 5.66 2.55 0.74
N ILE A 348 5.58 3.44 1.73
CA ILE A 348 5.40 3.07 3.16
C ILE A 348 4.12 2.28 3.34
N ASN A 349 2.99 2.76 2.81
CA ASN A 349 1.71 2.06 2.89
C ASN A 349 1.79 0.66 2.30
N LYS A 350 2.36 0.51 1.11
CA LYS A 350 2.47 -0.78 0.44
C LYS A 350 3.22 -1.79 1.30
N VAL A 351 4.35 -1.40 1.87
CA VAL A 351 5.19 -2.28 2.69
C VAL A 351 4.50 -2.58 4.02
N ALA A 352 4.17 -1.54 4.78
CA ALA A 352 3.65 -1.68 6.15
C ALA A 352 2.32 -2.43 6.18
N CYS A 353 1.38 -2.09 5.27
CA CYS A 353 0.07 -2.72 5.25
C CYS A 353 0.14 -4.19 4.78
N SER A 354 0.94 -4.50 3.75
CA SER A 354 1.10 -5.88 3.28
C SER A 354 1.76 -6.79 4.31
N GLU A 355 2.73 -6.29 5.10
CA GLU A 355 3.35 -7.03 6.18
C GLU A 355 2.45 -7.13 7.42
N SER A 356 1.57 -6.14 7.63
CA SER A 356 0.52 -6.22 8.66
C SER A 356 -0.47 -7.34 8.33
N LEU A 357 -0.96 -7.41 7.10
CA LEU A 357 -1.85 -8.50 6.67
C LEU A 357 -1.17 -9.87 6.80
N ASP A 358 0.10 -9.99 6.38
CA ASP A 358 0.87 -11.23 6.50
C ASP A 358 0.91 -11.74 7.94
N TYR A 359 1.20 -10.84 8.89
CA TYR A 359 1.16 -11.15 10.33
C TYR A 359 -0.25 -11.59 10.78
N VAL A 360 -1.28 -10.87 10.36
CA VAL A 360 -2.67 -11.12 10.77
C VAL A 360 -3.15 -12.50 10.31
N VAL A 361 -2.89 -12.87 9.06
CA VAL A 361 -3.35 -14.16 8.54
C VAL A 361 -2.52 -15.34 9.07
N ASP A 362 -1.23 -15.12 9.37
CA ASP A 362 -0.39 -16.13 10.05
C ASP A 362 -0.92 -16.44 11.45
N GLU A 363 -1.24 -15.40 12.21
CA GLU A 363 -1.84 -15.55 13.54
C GLU A 363 -3.28 -16.10 13.48
N MET A 364 -4.02 -15.83 12.42
CA MET A 364 -5.33 -16.46 12.20
C MET A 364 -5.17 -17.97 12.05
N VAL A 365 -4.25 -18.44 11.21
CA VAL A 365 -3.94 -19.89 11.07
C VAL A 365 -3.55 -20.48 12.41
N GLN A 366 -2.69 -19.79 13.18
CA GLN A 366 -2.24 -20.23 14.49
C GLN A 366 -3.37 -20.33 15.52
N ILE A 367 -4.31 -19.38 15.54
CA ILE A 367 -5.48 -19.37 16.43
C ILE A 367 -6.44 -20.52 16.07
N TYR A 368 -6.63 -20.81 14.79
CA TYR A 368 -7.43 -21.95 14.33
C TYR A 368 -6.77 -23.30 14.65
N GLY A 369 -5.43 -23.34 14.88
CA GLY A 369 -4.69 -24.57 15.14
C GLY A 369 -4.78 -25.53 13.95
N GLY A 370 -4.99 -26.82 14.20
CA GLY A 370 -5.10 -27.83 13.11
C GLY A 370 -6.19 -27.53 12.10
N TYR A 371 -7.29 -26.89 12.50
CA TYR A 371 -8.36 -26.46 11.58
C TYR A 371 -7.91 -25.30 10.67
N GLY A 372 -6.95 -24.47 11.09
CA GLY A 372 -6.38 -23.42 10.25
C GLY A 372 -5.53 -23.95 9.09
N TYR A 373 -5.12 -25.21 9.15
CA TYR A 373 -4.35 -25.92 8.11
C TYR A 373 -5.23 -26.75 7.16
N SER A 374 -6.55 -26.84 7.44
CA SER A 374 -7.52 -27.53 6.59
C SER A 374 -8.14 -26.57 5.58
N ALA A 375 -8.29 -27.03 4.32
CA ALA A 375 -8.96 -26.28 3.25
C ALA A 375 -10.48 -26.09 3.47
N ASP A 376 -11.07 -26.76 4.48
CA ASP A 376 -12.47 -26.58 4.85
C ASP A 376 -12.73 -25.29 5.65
N TYR A 377 -11.67 -24.57 6.04
CA TYR A 377 -11.74 -23.38 6.86
C TYR A 377 -11.07 -22.18 6.16
N PRO A 378 -11.49 -20.94 6.46
CA PRO A 378 -11.04 -19.76 5.71
C PRO A 378 -9.57 -19.37 5.96
N ALA A 379 -8.94 -19.86 7.04
CA ALA A 379 -7.64 -19.38 7.49
C ALA A 379 -6.50 -19.74 6.51
N GLU A 380 -6.47 -20.97 5.99
CA GLU A 380 -5.44 -21.40 5.05
C GLU A 380 -5.50 -20.61 3.73
N LYS A 381 -6.72 -20.35 3.24
CA LYS A 381 -6.94 -19.56 2.03
C LYS A 381 -6.49 -18.11 2.22
N ALA A 382 -6.87 -17.48 3.32
CA ALA A 382 -6.46 -16.12 3.66
C ALA A 382 -4.93 -16.01 3.72
N TYR A 383 -4.26 -16.99 4.31
CA TYR A 383 -2.80 -17.07 4.39
C TYR A 383 -2.15 -17.13 3.00
N ARG A 384 -2.62 -18.03 2.13
CA ARG A 384 -2.09 -18.19 0.76
C ARG A 384 -2.34 -16.93 -0.09
N ASP A 385 -3.52 -16.36 -0.01
CA ASP A 385 -3.91 -15.18 -0.80
C ASP A 385 -3.11 -13.93 -0.38
N SER A 386 -2.77 -13.79 0.90
CA SER A 386 -2.01 -12.65 1.40
C SER A 386 -0.59 -12.58 0.83
N ARG A 387 0.02 -13.75 0.53
CA ARG A 387 1.46 -13.85 0.26
C ARG A 387 1.93 -13.01 -0.93
N ILE A 388 1.11 -12.86 -1.95
CA ILE A 388 1.44 -12.11 -3.17
C ILE A 388 1.61 -10.61 -2.91
N ASN A 389 0.94 -10.06 -1.88
CA ASN A 389 0.94 -8.62 -1.59
C ASN A 389 2.34 -8.07 -1.26
N ARG A 390 3.28 -8.92 -0.86
CA ARG A 390 4.69 -8.53 -0.64
C ARG A 390 5.54 -8.60 -1.92
N ILE A 391 4.98 -9.10 -3.03
CA ILE A 391 5.70 -9.34 -4.29
C ILE A 391 5.29 -8.36 -5.38
N PHE A 392 4.00 -8.26 -5.73
CA PHE A 392 3.53 -7.39 -6.81
C PHE A 392 3.49 -5.91 -6.38
N GLU A 393 3.21 -4.99 -7.31
CA GLU A 393 3.28 -3.51 -7.13
C GLU A 393 4.69 -3.02 -6.72
N GLY A 394 5.72 -3.76 -7.15
CA GLY A 394 7.09 -3.67 -6.67
C GLY A 394 7.27 -4.45 -5.37
N THR A 395 8.29 -5.31 -5.29
CA THR A 395 8.54 -6.09 -4.06
C THR A 395 8.70 -5.16 -2.85
N ASN A 396 8.49 -5.69 -1.65
CA ASN A 396 8.67 -4.88 -0.43
C ASN A 396 10.11 -4.36 -0.30
N GLU A 397 11.09 -5.10 -0.78
CA GLU A 397 12.50 -4.67 -0.85
C GLU A 397 12.66 -3.48 -1.81
N ILE A 398 12.08 -3.53 -3.01
CA ILE A 398 12.10 -2.42 -3.97
C ILE A 398 11.44 -1.17 -3.37
N ASN A 399 10.29 -1.31 -2.72
CA ASN A 399 9.62 -0.17 -2.07
C ASN A 399 10.46 0.39 -0.90
N ARG A 400 11.13 -0.47 -0.11
CA ARG A 400 12.09 -0.02 0.92
C ARG A 400 13.26 0.76 0.33
N MET A 401 13.77 0.35 -0.82
CA MET A 401 14.82 1.11 -1.53
C MET A 401 14.31 2.45 -2.07
N LEU A 402 13.04 2.50 -2.52
CA LEU A 402 12.43 3.72 -3.03
C LEU A 402 12.27 4.79 -1.94
N ILE A 403 11.94 4.42 -0.70
CA ILE A 403 11.70 5.37 0.40
C ILE A 403 12.93 6.28 0.61
N PRO A 404 14.11 5.80 1.03
CA PRO A 404 15.27 6.67 1.21
C PRO A 404 15.78 7.25 -0.10
N GLY A 405 15.68 6.50 -1.22
CA GLY A 405 16.12 6.99 -2.54
C GLY A 405 15.33 8.22 -3.00
N GLN A 406 14.01 8.24 -2.86
CA GLN A 406 13.19 9.40 -3.20
C GLN A 406 13.41 10.56 -2.24
N LEU A 407 13.56 10.31 -0.94
CA LEU A 407 13.88 11.34 0.05
C LEU A 407 15.20 12.05 -0.30
N MET A 408 16.24 11.29 -0.60
CA MET A 408 17.54 11.84 -1.00
C MET A 408 17.46 12.60 -2.32
N LYS A 409 16.76 12.06 -3.33
CA LYS A 409 16.56 12.75 -4.61
C LYS A 409 15.84 14.10 -4.43
N ARG A 410 14.84 14.17 -3.56
CA ARG A 410 14.10 15.40 -3.23
C ARG A 410 14.98 16.40 -2.47
N ALA A 411 15.79 15.93 -1.53
CA ALA A 411 16.74 16.75 -0.78
C ALA A 411 17.81 17.37 -1.71
N MET A 412 18.38 16.58 -2.60
CA MET A 412 19.40 17.05 -3.57
C MET A 412 18.83 18.06 -4.58
N LYS A 413 17.54 17.96 -4.92
CA LYS A 413 16.83 18.92 -5.79
C LYS A 413 16.34 20.16 -5.03
N GLY A 414 16.63 20.32 -3.74
CA GLY A 414 16.16 21.42 -2.91
C GLY A 414 14.64 21.44 -2.66
N LYS A 415 13.92 20.35 -2.98
CA LYS A 415 12.48 20.24 -2.76
C LYS A 415 12.11 19.94 -1.30
N LEU A 416 13.04 19.36 -0.52
CA LEU A 416 12.85 18.94 0.87
C LEU A 416 14.08 19.35 1.69
N GLY A 417 13.87 20.00 2.85
CA GLY A 417 14.91 20.55 3.72
C GLY A 417 15.69 19.54 4.56
N LEU A 418 15.83 18.27 4.10
CA LEU A 418 16.50 17.20 4.85
C LEU A 418 17.97 17.48 5.16
N LEU A 419 18.71 18.11 4.24
CA LEU A 419 20.14 18.38 4.44
C LEU A 419 20.34 19.41 5.56
N GLN A 420 19.50 20.45 5.62
CA GLN A 420 19.53 21.44 6.69
C GLN A 420 19.14 20.82 8.03
N ALA A 421 18.10 19.97 8.05
CA ALA A 421 17.68 19.27 9.25
C ALA A 421 18.75 18.29 9.77
N ALA A 422 19.41 17.55 8.88
CA ALA A 422 20.51 16.66 9.25
C ALA A 422 21.71 17.42 9.85
N LYS A 423 22.05 18.60 9.28
CA LYS A 423 23.11 19.46 9.84
C LYS A 423 22.74 20.00 11.22
N ALA A 424 21.53 20.51 11.40
CA ALA A 424 21.04 20.99 12.69
C ALA A 424 21.05 19.86 13.76
N LEU A 425 20.72 18.64 13.35
CA LEU A 425 20.79 17.47 14.21
C LEU A 425 22.22 17.12 14.63
N GLN A 426 23.21 17.25 13.72
CA GLN A 426 24.62 17.04 14.07
C GLN A 426 25.06 18.04 15.14
N ASP A 427 24.68 19.31 15.04
CA ASP A 427 24.96 20.34 16.05
C ASP A 427 24.30 20.01 17.38
N GLU A 428 23.05 19.51 17.38
CA GLU A 428 22.34 19.04 18.60
C GLU A 428 23.02 17.81 19.23
N ILE A 429 23.55 16.90 18.44
CA ILE A 429 24.24 15.69 18.95
C ILE A 429 25.55 16.08 19.65
N LEU A 430 26.31 17.01 19.07
CA LEU A 430 27.58 17.48 19.60
C LEU A 430 27.43 18.42 20.80
N ASN A 431 26.35 19.22 20.83
CA ASN A 431 26.07 20.19 21.86
C ASN A 431 24.66 19.96 22.45
N PRO A 432 24.47 18.88 23.22
CA PRO A 432 23.14 18.55 23.75
C PRO A 432 22.64 19.61 24.72
N GLN A 433 21.61 20.32 24.34
CA GLN A 433 20.91 21.23 25.25
C GLN A 433 19.88 20.46 26.08
N MET A 434 19.76 20.79 27.37
CA MET A 434 18.65 20.31 28.19
C MET A 434 17.38 21.03 27.72
N SER A 435 16.55 20.34 26.96
CA SER A 435 15.18 20.80 26.72
C SER A 435 14.37 20.48 27.96
N PHE A 436 13.88 21.51 28.64
CA PHE A 436 12.79 21.32 29.61
C PHE A 436 11.54 21.04 28.76
N ASP A 437 11.02 19.82 28.86
CA ASP A 437 9.76 19.44 28.21
C ASP A 437 8.63 20.21 28.91
N ASP A 438 8.15 21.26 28.31
CA ASP A 438 7.08 22.11 28.84
C ASP A 438 5.68 21.46 28.78
N ASP A 439 5.54 20.25 28.20
CA ASP A 439 4.25 19.68 27.84
C ASP A 439 3.99 18.27 28.41
N LYS A 440 4.52 17.97 29.59
CA LYS A 440 4.32 16.66 30.25
C LYS A 440 2.85 16.34 30.59
N ALA A 441 1.97 17.33 30.54
CA ALA A 441 0.55 17.18 30.85
C ALA A 441 -0.30 16.81 29.61
N SER A 442 0.27 16.84 28.38
CA SER A 442 -0.50 16.52 27.20
C SER A 442 -0.67 15.01 27.01
N LEU A 443 -1.82 14.61 26.45
CA LEU A 443 -2.11 13.22 26.12
C LEU A 443 -1.01 12.64 25.22
N LEU A 444 -0.50 11.43 25.54
CA LEU A 444 0.57 10.74 24.80
C LEU A 444 1.86 11.58 24.65
N ALA A 445 2.22 12.37 25.67
CA ALA A 445 3.41 13.24 25.64
C ALA A 445 4.71 12.44 25.46
N ASP A 446 4.88 11.34 26.20
CA ASP A 446 6.07 10.49 26.13
C ASP A 446 6.16 9.80 24.75
N GLU A 447 5.05 9.29 24.21
CA GLU A 447 4.97 8.68 22.89
C GLU A 447 5.26 9.71 21.78
N THR A 448 4.75 10.93 21.91
CA THR A 448 5.02 12.05 20.99
C THR A 448 6.52 12.38 20.96
N LYS A 449 7.16 12.39 22.12
CA LYS A 449 8.61 12.57 22.22
C LYS A 449 9.39 11.43 21.57
N LEU A 450 8.95 10.18 21.79
CA LEU A 450 9.57 9.02 21.14
C LEU A 450 9.44 9.09 19.62
N ALA A 451 8.29 9.51 19.08
CA ALA A 451 8.10 9.67 17.62
C ALA A 451 8.98 10.78 17.04
N ARG A 452 9.12 11.93 17.72
CA ARG A 452 10.08 12.98 17.35
C ARG A 452 11.51 12.47 17.32
N ASN A 453 11.90 11.72 18.34
CA ASN A 453 13.22 11.12 18.42
C ASN A 453 13.45 10.05 17.35
N ALA A 454 12.43 9.24 16.99
CA ALA A 454 12.50 8.28 15.89
C ALA A 454 12.84 8.98 14.55
N LYS A 455 12.25 10.15 14.28
CA LYS A 455 12.61 10.98 13.11
C LYS A 455 14.06 11.43 13.15
N LYS A 456 14.57 11.84 14.33
CA LYS A 456 16.00 12.20 14.52
C LYS A 456 16.91 11.01 14.26
N VAL A 457 16.55 9.80 14.72
CA VAL A 457 17.34 8.59 14.42
C VAL A 457 17.36 8.31 12.92
N ALA A 458 16.21 8.42 12.22
CA ALA A 458 16.15 8.26 10.78
C ALA A 458 17.06 9.24 10.02
N LEU A 459 17.02 10.53 10.40
CA LEU A 459 17.89 11.57 9.82
C LEU A 459 19.37 11.30 10.10
N MET A 460 19.70 10.89 11.33
CA MET A 460 21.08 10.59 11.74
C MET A 460 21.67 9.45 10.89
N VAL A 461 20.99 8.30 10.81
CA VAL A 461 21.52 7.14 10.10
C VAL A 461 21.54 7.34 8.60
N LEU A 462 20.48 7.90 8.01
CA LEU A 462 20.41 8.15 6.56
C LEU A 462 21.40 9.24 6.14
N GLY A 463 21.53 10.32 6.93
CA GLY A 463 22.47 11.42 6.66
C GLY A 463 23.93 10.95 6.69
N THR A 464 24.32 10.18 7.71
CA THR A 464 25.68 9.63 7.81
C THR A 464 25.95 8.61 6.71
N ALA A 465 25.00 7.72 6.39
CA ALA A 465 25.13 6.79 5.28
C ALA A 465 25.33 7.52 3.94
N ALA A 466 24.58 8.57 3.70
CA ALA A 466 24.71 9.38 2.49
C ALA A 466 26.07 10.07 2.39
N GLN A 467 26.61 10.60 3.49
CA GLN A 467 27.95 11.19 3.54
C GLN A 467 29.05 10.14 3.30
N LYS A 468 28.95 8.96 3.93
CA LYS A 468 29.95 7.90 3.79
C LYS A 468 30.02 7.32 2.38
N TYR A 469 28.86 6.97 1.81
CA TYR A 469 28.80 6.23 0.55
C TYR A 469 28.60 7.09 -0.68
N MET A 470 28.13 8.33 -0.54
CA MET A 470 27.93 9.28 -1.65
C MET A 470 27.20 8.64 -2.86
N ALA A 471 27.83 8.61 -4.04
CA ALA A 471 27.25 8.01 -5.23
C ALA A 471 27.04 6.48 -5.12
N GLY A 472 27.79 5.80 -4.26
CA GLY A 472 27.68 4.36 -4.00
C GLY A 472 26.58 3.97 -3.00
N LEU A 473 25.79 4.92 -2.48
CA LEU A 473 24.77 4.63 -1.49
C LEU A 473 23.70 3.65 -2.00
N ALA A 474 23.34 3.72 -3.28
CA ALA A 474 22.34 2.84 -3.89
C ALA A 474 22.74 1.35 -3.85
N GLU A 475 24.03 1.06 -3.78
CA GLU A 475 24.57 -0.31 -3.70
C GLU A 475 24.59 -0.86 -2.26
N GLN A 476 24.31 -0.02 -1.26
CA GLN A 476 24.28 -0.40 0.16
C GLN A 476 22.87 -0.76 0.59
N GLN A 477 22.32 -1.82 -0.01
CA GLN A 477 20.89 -2.16 0.11
C GLN A 477 20.46 -2.46 1.54
N GLU A 478 21.28 -3.19 2.33
CA GLU A 478 20.96 -3.53 3.73
C GLU A 478 20.92 -2.27 4.62
N VAL A 479 21.82 -1.31 4.37
CA VAL A 479 21.81 -0.02 5.05
C VAL A 479 20.54 0.77 4.71
N LEU A 480 20.18 0.83 3.41
CA LEU A 480 18.98 1.53 2.96
C LEU A 480 17.69 0.88 3.46
N ILE A 481 17.62 -0.46 3.49
CA ILE A 481 16.48 -1.21 4.05
C ILE A 481 16.31 -0.89 5.55
N ASN A 482 17.39 -0.89 6.33
CA ASN A 482 17.30 -0.50 7.74
C ASN A 482 16.87 0.95 7.91
N CYS A 483 17.37 1.89 7.09
CA CYS A 483 16.92 3.28 7.09
C CYS A 483 15.42 3.37 6.76
N ALA A 484 14.95 2.62 5.75
CA ALA A 484 13.54 2.58 5.38
C ALA A 484 12.66 2.07 6.52
N ASP A 485 13.04 1.00 7.20
CA ASP A 485 12.31 0.46 8.34
C ASP A 485 12.18 1.48 9.48
N ILE A 486 13.26 2.22 9.80
CA ILE A 486 13.24 3.28 10.81
C ILE A 486 12.30 4.42 10.38
N ILE A 487 12.34 4.83 9.11
CA ILE A 487 11.47 5.86 8.54
C ILE A 487 10.00 5.44 8.60
N MET A 488 9.71 4.21 8.24
CA MET A 488 8.36 3.65 8.28
C MET A 488 7.82 3.59 9.71
N ASP A 489 8.60 3.08 10.67
CA ASP A 489 8.20 3.06 12.08
C ASP A 489 7.94 4.50 12.62
N ALA A 490 8.79 5.48 12.27
CA ALA A 490 8.58 6.87 12.67
C ALA A 490 7.28 7.46 12.12
N TYR A 491 6.95 7.20 10.84
CA TYR A 491 5.69 7.62 10.23
C TYR A 491 4.48 6.98 10.88
N GLN A 492 4.54 5.68 11.15
CA GLN A 492 3.48 4.92 11.80
C GLN A 492 3.25 5.36 13.27
N MET A 493 4.34 5.59 14.05
CA MET A 493 4.25 6.12 15.42
C MET A 493 3.51 7.46 15.46
N GLU A 494 3.94 8.42 14.65
CA GLU A 494 3.29 9.74 14.61
C GLU A 494 1.83 9.63 14.18
N THR A 495 1.53 8.83 13.18
CA THR A 495 0.17 8.66 12.67
C THR A 495 -0.76 8.05 13.72
N ALA A 496 -0.30 7.00 14.42
CA ALA A 496 -1.06 6.38 15.51
C ALA A 496 -1.35 7.36 16.65
N ILE A 497 -0.36 8.17 17.06
CA ILE A 497 -0.51 9.18 18.09
C ILE A 497 -1.54 10.23 17.67
N LEU A 498 -1.42 10.76 16.45
CA LEU A 498 -2.30 11.82 15.95
C LEU A 498 -3.75 11.34 15.86
N ARG A 499 -3.99 10.11 15.35
CA ARG A 499 -5.33 9.53 15.31
C ARG A 499 -5.91 9.30 16.70
N ALA A 500 -5.14 8.76 17.65
CA ALA A 500 -5.59 8.55 19.02
C ALA A 500 -5.94 9.87 19.71
N LYS A 501 -5.12 10.93 19.55
CA LYS A 501 -5.41 12.27 20.06
C LYS A 501 -6.67 12.85 19.45
N LYS A 502 -6.84 12.76 18.13
CA LYS A 502 -8.03 13.22 17.41
C LYS A 502 -9.31 12.53 17.92
N LEU A 503 -9.25 11.23 18.14
CA LEU A 503 -10.35 10.49 18.74
C LEU A 503 -10.68 10.96 20.16
N ALA A 504 -9.65 11.24 20.98
CA ALA A 504 -9.83 11.76 22.31
C ALA A 504 -10.42 13.19 22.32
N GLU A 505 -9.99 14.05 21.39
CA GLU A 505 -10.55 15.39 21.20
C GLU A 505 -12.02 15.34 20.78
N LYS A 506 -12.40 14.39 19.91
CA LYS A 506 -13.75 14.25 19.37
C LYS A 506 -14.72 13.57 20.35
N ASN A 507 -14.30 12.53 21.05
CA ASN A 507 -15.16 11.63 21.80
C ASN A 507 -14.86 11.58 23.30
N GLY A 508 -13.84 12.30 23.77
CA GLY A 508 -13.30 12.25 25.13
C GLY A 508 -12.27 11.13 25.33
N GLU A 509 -11.35 11.31 26.27
CA GLU A 509 -10.25 10.37 26.55
C GLU A 509 -10.73 8.98 27.01
N GLU A 510 -11.80 8.91 27.80
CA GLU A 510 -12.36 7.65 28.27
C GLU A 510 -12.85 6.78 27.09
N SER A 511 -13.58 7.37 26.16
CA SER A 511 -14.04 6.69 24.93
C SER A 511 -12.88 6.27 24.02
N ALA A 512 -11.86 7.11 23.91
CA ALA A 512 -10.67 6.85 23.10
C ALA A 512 -9.65 5.90 23.78
N GLY A 513 -9.89 5.47 25.02
CA GLY A 513 -8.92 4.76 25.85
C GLY A 513 -8.25 3.54 25.20
N ARG A 514 -8.99 2.80 24.35
CA ARG A 514 -8.40 1.64 23.61
C ARG A 514 -7.50 2.06 22.46
N HIS A 515 -7.82 3.16 21.79
CA HIS A 515 -6.97 3.72 20.73
C HIS A 515 -5.70 4.35 21.30
N ILE A 516 -5.82 4.95 22.51
CA ILE A 516 -4.66 5.40 23.30
C ILE A 516 -3.77 4.21 23.66
N ASP A 517 -4.35 3.10 24.16
CA ASP A 517 -3.62 1.87 24.43
C ASP A 517 -2.88 1.34 23.17
N MET A 518 -3.54 1.35 22.01
CA MET A 518 -2.95 0.90 20.72
C MET A 518 -1.76 1.76 20.32
N ALA A 519 -1.92 3.09 20.37
CA ALA A 519 -0.84 4.03 20.05
C ALA A 519 0.35 3.87 21.00
N SER A 520 0.10 3.75 22.30
CA SER A 520 1.15 3.58 23.30
C SER A 520 1.91 2.26 23.14
N VAL A 521 1.19 1.15 22.93
CA VAL A 521 1.81 -0.18 22.68
C VAL A 521 2.64 -0.13 21.40
N TYR A 522 2.07 0.41 20.31
CA TYR A 522 2.79 0.50 19.05
C TYR A 522 4.08 1.31 19.17
N CYS A 523 4.04 2.49 19.80
CA CYS A 523 5.21 3.34 20.02
C CYS A 523 6.28 2.66 20.90
N ASN A 524 5.86 1.97 21.96
CA ASN A 524 6.78 1.22 22.83
C ASN A 524 7.53 0.12 22.06
N ASP A 525 6.85 -0.60 21.18
CA ASP A 525 7.47 -1.69 20.42
C ASP A 525 8.28 -1.16 19.22
N ALA A 526 7.81 -0.12 18.56
CA ALA A 526 8.48 0.51 17.42
C ALA A 526 9.84 1.09 17.81
N ILE A 527 9.94 1.77 18.97
CA ILE A 527 11.22 2.36 19.39
C ILE A 527 12.30 1.32 19.66
N GLN A 528 11.92 0.09 20.09
CA GLN A 528 12.86 -1.02 20.27
C GLN A 528 13.34 -1.57 18.92
N ARG A 529 12.44 -1.68 17.92
CA ARG A 529 12.82 -2.06 16.56
C ARG A 529 13.78 -1.03 15.95
N ILE A 530 13.48 0.26 16.12
CA ILE A 530 14.32 1.38 15.68
C ILE A 530 15.71 1.32 16.31
N ASP A 531 15.81 1.12 17.64
CA ASP A 531 17.10 0.99 18.33
C ASP A 531 17.96 -0.13 17.73
N THR A 532 17.37 -1.31 17.52
CA THR A 532 18.07 -2.47 16.96
C THR A 532 18.56 -2.20 15.53
N LYS A 533 17.68 -1.67 14.67
CA LYS A 533 18.01 -1.36 13.27
C LYS A 533 19.08 -0.26 13.17
N ALA A 534 18.95 0.78 13.99
CA ALA A 534 19.93 1.87 14.01
C ALA A 534 21.29 1.43 14.50
N ARG A 535 21.39 0.57 15.53
CA ARG A 535 22.68 -0.01 15.99
C ARG A 535 23.40 -0.76 14.89
N ASN A 536 22.66 -1.63 14.18
CA ASN A 536 23.21 -2.40 13.08
C ASN A 536 23.69 -1.46 11.95
N THR A 537 22.91 -0.44 11.64
CA THR A 537 23.29 0.55 10.62
C THR A 537 24.51 1.36 11.04
N ILE A 538 24.56 1.86 12.27
CA ILE A 538 25.70 2.64 12.80
C ILE A 538 26.99 1.81 12.71
N ALA A 539 26.95 0.52 13.09
CA ALA A 539 28.11 -0.36 13.00
C ALA A 539 28.64 -0.53 11.56
N ALA A 540 27.77 -0.37 10.54
CA ALA A 540 28.16 -0.43 9.14
C ALA A 540 28.68 0.92 8.59
N ILE A 541 28.15 2.06 9.10
CA ILE A 541 28.40 3.38 8.49
C ILE A 541 29.43 4.23 9.23
N ALA A 542 29.74 3.96 10.50
CA ALA A 542 30.63 4.81 11.32
C ALA A 542 31.61 3.96 12.14
N GLU A 543 32.79 4.49 12.38
CA GLU A 543 33.87 3.85 13.13
C GLU A 543 34.43 4.80 14.20
N GLY A 544 35.19 4.26 15.15
CA GLY A 544 35.96 5.06 16.13
C GLY A 544 35.07 6.00 16.97
N ASP A 545 35.46 7.25 17.08
CA ASP A 545 34.75 8.26 17.89
C ASP A 545 33.40 8.68 17.29
N GLU A 546 33.28 8.69 15.95
CA GLU A 546 32.03 8.96 15.27
C GLU A 546 30.99 7.90 15.63
N GLY A 547 31.32 6.62 15.50
CA GLY A 547 30.43 5.52 15.87
C GLY A 547 30.02 5.57 17.34
N ARG A 548 30.98 5.88 18.24
CA ARG A 548 30.68 6.06 19.69
C ARG A 548 29.70 7.21 19.93
N THR A 549 29.91 8.35 19.31
CA THR A 549 29.03 9.53 19.41
C THR A 549 27.62 9.22 18.92
N MET A 550 27.49 8.55 17.79
CA MET A 550 26.18 8.14 17.26
C MET A 550 25.47 7.14 18.17
N LEU A 551 26.18 6.18 18.78
CA LEU A 551 25.59 5.23 19.73
C LEU A 551 25.12 5.92 21.02
N VAL A 552 25.83 6.94 21.50
CA VAL A 552 25.40 7.77 22.64
C VAL A 552 24.15 8.56 22.29
N ALA A 553 24.10 9.17 21.10
CA ALA A 553 22.92 9.88 20.61
C ALA A 553 21.72 8.93 20.45
N LEU A 554 21.94 7.75 19.86
CA LEU A 554 20.91 6.72 19.72
C LEU A 554 20.29 6.36 21.08
N LYS A 555 21.15 6.03 22.08
CA LYS A 555 20.67 5.70 23.42
C LYS A 555 19.84 6.82 24.05
N ARG A 556 20.19 8.09 23.78
CA ARG A 556 19.42 9.26 24.24
C ARG A 556 18.06 9.35 23.55
N PHE A 557 18.03 9.16 22.21
CA PHE A 557 16.83 9.29 21.41
C PHE A 557 15.85 8.12 21.59
N THR A 558 16.35 6.90 21.83
CA THR A 558 15.49 5.72 22.03
C THR A 558 15.14 5.44 23.48
N LYS A 559 15.60 6.31 24.41
CA LYS A 559 15.30 6.14 25.83
C LYS A 559 13.79 6.32 26.10
N ASN A 560 13.13 5.24 26.52
CA ASN A 560 11.77 5.27 27.04
C ASN A 560 11.83 5.36 28.58
N ASN A 561 11.41 6.50 29.13
CA ASN A 561 11.44 6.75 30.58
C ASN A 561 10.19 6.21 31.31
N SER A 562 9.09 6.02 30.57
CA SER A 562 7.79 5.60 31.09
C SER A 562 7.27 4.41 30.27
N PRO A 563 7.88 3.21 30.41
CA PRO A 563 7.46 2.05 29.63
C PRO A 563 6.02 1.67 29.96
N VAL A 564 5.22 1.46 28.93
CA VAL A 564 3.82 1.06 29.03
C VAL A 564 3.73 -0.40 29.51
N ASN A 565 2.75 -0.72 30.35
CA ASN A 565 2.40 -2.11 30.61
C ASN A 565 1.66 -2.70 29.40
N THR A 566 2.44 -3.15 28.41
CA THR A 566 1.94 -3.66 27.13
C THR A 566 1.12 -4.94 27.28
N ILE A 567 1.31 -5.71 28.36
CA ILE A 567 0.54 -6.93 28.63
C ILE A 567 -0.91 -6.55 28.96
N VAL A 568 -1.09 -5.65 29.94
CA VAL A 568 -2.43 -5.21 30.37
C VAL A 568 -3.14 -4.43 29.24
N ALA A 569 -2.42 -3.56 28.53
CA ALA A 569 -2.98 -2.81 27.39
C ALA A 569 -3.51 -3.76 26.30
N ARG A 570 -2.71 -4.77 25.89
CA ARG A 570 -3.16 -5.77 24.92
C ARG A 570 -4.37 -6.58 25.40
N GLN A 571 -4.42 -6.94 26.68
CA GLN A 571 -5.59 -7.62 27.24
C GLN A 571 -6.85 -6.76 27.11
N ARG A 572 -6.77 -5.47 27.44
CA ARG A 572 -7.90 -4.53 27.32
C ARG A 572 -8.36 -4.37 25.86
N ILE A 573 -7.42 -4.28 24.91
CA ILE A 573 -7.72 -4.20 23.47
C ILE A 573 -8.45 -5.48 23.02
N ALA A 574 -7.91 -6.65 23.36
CA ALA A 574 -8.52 -7.92 22.98
C ALA A 574 -9.91 -8.11 23.59
N ASP A 575 -10.11 -7.75 24.86
CA ASP A 575 -11.37 -7.93 25.57
C ASP A 575 -12.55 -7.20 24.92
N VAL A 576 -12.32 -6.04 24.31
CA VAL A 576 -13.36 -5.32 23.55
C VAL A 576 -13.81 -6.13 22.34
N MET A 577 -12.88 -6.64 21.53
CA MET A 577 -13.21 -7.46 20.35
C MET A 577 -13.85 -8.80 20.74
N ILE A 578 -13.35 -9.45 21.78
CA ILE A 578 -13.90 -10.70 22.32
C ILE A 578 -15.35 -10.49 22.77
N GLY A 579 -15.62 -9.39 23.51
CA GLY A 579 -16.98 -9.04 23.95
C GLY A 579 -17.93 -8.70 22.80
N ALA A 580 -17.45 -8.03 21.76
CA ALA A 580 -18.23 -7.69 20.57
C ALA A 580 -18.32 -8.85 19.56
N ASN A 581 -17.52 -9.89 19.73
CA ASN A 581 -17.39 -11.02 18.81
C ASN A 581 -16.99 -10.62 17.37
N THR A 582 -16.25 -9.53 17.21
CA THR A 582 -15.81 -8.99 15.92
C THR A 582 -14.65 -8.02 16.09
N TYR A 583 -14.04 -7.59 14.97
CA TYR A 583 -13.16 -6.43 14.93
C TYR A 583 -13.98 -5.14 15.16
N THR A 584 -13.51 -4.26 16.02
CA THR A 584 -14.28 -3.09 16.51
C THR A 584 -13.55 -1.74 16.37
N TYR A 585 -12.37 -1.71 15.77
CA TYR A 585 -11.53 -0.51 15.72
C TYR A 585 -11.48 0.14 14.36
#